data_005fd07f78d14413810cbeea480ca1f0
#
_entry.id   005fd07f78d14413810cbeea480ca1f0
#
_cell.length_a   1.000
_cell.length_b   1.000
_cell.length_c   1.000
_cell.angle_alpha   90.00
_cell.angle_beta   90.00
_cell.angle_gamma   90.00
#
_symmetry.space_group_name_H-M   'P 1'
#
loop_
_entity.id
_entity.type
_entity.pdbx_description
1 polymer ?
#
loop_
_entity_poly.entity_id
_entity_poly.type
_entity_poly.pdbx_seq_one_letter_code
_entity_poly.pdbx_strand_id
1 'polypeptide(L)'
;MKRFASLAYGLCSALVFTGCAGNLSNPEDFIDGGTVPKSAEAILAASCGTTGCHDDAPQPQAGLDLLSPNVESRVVDINATGLGCTSDTLVVAGDPDGSYLLDKVLDTIGICGLPMPVLGSLSASEVDILRQWIIDLGASNGGAPDGG
;
A
#
# COMPACT_ATOMS: atom_id res chain seq x y z
N MET A 1 -67.43 -14.99 46.64
CA MET A 1 -66.01 -14.98 46.63
C MET A 1 -65.55 -14.60 45.19
N LYS A 2 -65.17 -13.36 44.98
CA LYS A 2 -64.81 -12.84 43.65
C LYS A 2 -63.29 -12.66 43.65
N ARG A 3 -62.58 -13.40 42.79
CA ARG A 3 -61.08 -13.27 42.57
C ARG A 3 -60.85 -12.29 41.44
N PHE A 4 -60.18 -11.17 41.75
CA PHE A 4 -59.72 -10.21 40.80
C PHE A 4 -58.34 -10.71 40.26
N ALA A 5 -58.26 -10.89 38.95
CA ALA A 5 -57.01 -11.16 38.23
C ALA A 5 -56.43 -9.83 37.77
N SER A 6 -55.30 -9.44 38.32
CA SER A 6 -54.54 -8.28 37.87
C SER A 6 -53.68 -8.65 36.63
N LEU A 7 -53.95 -8.04 35.50
CA LEU A 7 -53.11 -8.07 34.34
C LEU A 7 -52.01 -7.02 34.52
N ALA A 8 -50.76 -7.47 34.63
CA ALA A 8 -49.60 -6.62 34.56
C ALA A 8 -49.18 -6.45 33.08
N TYR A 9 -49.39 -5.27 32.56
CA TYR A 9 -48.87 -4.86 31.25
C TYR A 9 -47.38 -4.49 31.42
N GLY A 10 -46.50 -5.36 30.94
CA GLY A 10 -45.07 -5.07 30.81
C GLY A 10 -44.82 -4.16 29.60
N LEU A 11 -44.42 -2.91 29.86
CA LEU A 11 -43.94 -2.00 28.84
C LEU A 11 -42.55 -2.46 28.40
N CYS A 12 -42.47 -3.06 27.23
CA CYS A 12 -41.18 -3.36 26.57
C CYS A 12 -40.71 -2.09 25.88
N SER A 13 -39.83 -1.30 26.56
CA SER A 13 -39.15 -0.16 25.95
C SER A 13 -38.14 -0.66 24.90
N ALA A 14 -38.49 -0.56 23.64
CA ALA A 14 -37.55 -0.77 22.54
C ALA A 14 -36.53 0.39 22.52
N LEU A 15 -35.31 0.14 23.00
CA LEU A 15 -34.16 1.01 22.78
C LEU A 15 -33.77 0.94 21.31
N VAL A 16 -34.17 1.94 20.54
CA VAL A 16 -33.70 2.16 19.18
C VAL A 16 -32.28 2.71 19.31
N PHE A 17 -31.29 1.86 19.12
CA PHE A 17 -29.91 2.31 18.90
C PHE A 17 -29.83 2.95 17.50
N THR A 18 -29.97 4.26 17.43
CA THR A 18 -29.53 5.03 16.28
C THR A 18 -28.03 5.03 16.29
N GLY A 19 -27.39 3.98 15.75
CA GLY A 19 -26.00 3.99 15.42
C GLY A 19 -25.80 5.04 14.34
N CYS A 20 -25.08 6.12 14.63
CA CYS A 20 -24.55 6.99 13.62
C CYS A 20 -23.66 6.13 12.71
N ALA A 21 -24.05 5.96 11.45
CA ALA A 21 -23.10 5.54 10.42
C ALA A 21 -22.04 6.64 10.37
N GLY A 22 -20.92 6.41 11.03
CA GLY A 22 -19.77 7.31 10.95
C GLY A 22 -19.42 7.45 9.47
N ASN A 23 -19.13 8.66 9.05
CA ASN A 23 -18.64 8.92 7.71
C ASN A 23 -17.26 8.26 7.57
N LEU A 24 -17.19 7.12 6.89
CA LEU A 24 -15.95 6.43 6.55
C LEU A 24 -15.27 7.23 5.44
N SER A 25 -14.69 8.39 5.79
CA SER A 25 -13.96 9.23 4.84
C SER A 25 -12.62 8.64 4.46
N ASN A 26 -12.12 7.70 5.27
CA ASN A 26 -10.83 7.04 5.07
C ASN A 26 -10.97 5.55 5.37
N PRO A 27 -11.16 4.70 4.35
CA PRO A 27 -11.19 3.25 4.54
C PRO A 27 -9.90 2.69 5.12
N GLU A 28 -8.78 3.41 5.02
CA GLU A 28 -7.49 3.06 5.58
C GLU A 28 -7.44 3.04 7.12
N ASP A 29 -8.41 3.67 7.80
CA ASP A 29 -8.46 3.67 9.27
C ASP A 29 -8.99 2.34 9.87
N PHE A 30 -9.39 1.39 9.03
CA PHE A 30 -10.04 0.13 9.43
C PHE A 30 -9.19 -1.12 9.21
N ILE A 31 -7.89 -1.02 9.08
CA ILE A 31 -7.05 -2.19 8.90
C ILE A 31 -6.64 -2.74 10.25
N ASP A 32 -7.04 -4.00 10.48
CA ASP A 32 -6.79 -4.82 11.66
C ASP A 32 -5.43 -4.57 12.32
N GLY A 33 -5.41 -3.81 13.41
CA GLY A 33 -4.38 -3.86 14.48
C GLY A 33 -2.92 -3.62 14.13
N GLY A 34 -2.56 -3.44 12.86
CA GLY A 34 -1.24 -3.05 12.40
C GLY A 34 -1.28 -1.62 11.87
N THR A 35 -0.35 -0.77 12.27
CA THR A 35 -0.15 0.53 11.63
C THR A 35 0.30 0.30 10.19
N VAL A 36 -0.64 0.37 9.23
CA VAL A 36 -0.27 0.37 7.82
C VAL A 36 0.57 1.62 7.57
N PRO A 37 1.75 1.49 6.95
CA PRO A 37 2.52 2.64 6.52
C PRO A 37 1.63 3.54 5.64
N LYS A 38 1.56 4.84 5.97
CA LYS A 38 0.67 5.77 5.27
C LYS A 38 1.23 6.29 3.95
N SER A 39 2.45 5.91 3.58
CA SER A 39 3.09 6.34 2.34
C SER A 39 3.87 5.21 1.69
N ALA A 40 4.10 5.33 0.38
CA ALA A 40 4.89 4.37 -0.39
C ALA A 40 6.32 4.26 0.15
N GLU A 41 6.96 5.38 0.51
CA GLU A 41 8.32 5.42 1.08
C GLU A 41 8.38 4.65 2.40
N ALA A 42 7.33 4.80 3.24
CA ALA A 42 7.27 4.07 4.52
C ALA A 42 7.11 2.56 4.30
N ILE A 43 6.35 2.13 3.28
CA ILE A 43 6.22 0.72 2.88
C ILE A 43 7.56 0.20 2.37
N LEU A 44 8.21 0.92 1.46
CA LEU A 44 9.50 0.54 0.89
C LEU A 44 10.56 0.42 2.00
N ALA A 45 10.63 1.38 2.90
CA ALA A 45 11.56 1.36 4.03
C ALA A 45 11.30 0.18 4.97
N ALA A 46 10.04 -0.08 5.33
CA ALA A 46 9.69 -1.11 6.31
C ALA A 46 9.79 -2.53 5.76
N SER A 47 9.45 -2.73 4.48
CA SER A 47 9.31 -4.07 3.88
C SER A 47 10.44 -4.42 2.92
N CYS A 48 11.15 -3.44 2.37
CA CYS A 48 12.18 -3.63 1.36
C CYS A 48 13.55 -3.09 1.82
N GLY A 49 13.60 -1.93 2.48
CA GLY A 49 14.80 -1.26 2.97
C GLY A 49 15.37 -1.84 4.26
N THR A 50 15.07 -3.09 4.58
CA THR A 50 15.55 -3.76 5.80
C THR A 50 17.02 -4.17 5.67
N THR A 51 17.71 -4.29 6.81
CA THR A 51 19.14 -4.63 6.88
C THR A 51 19.47 -5.88 6.07
N GLY A 52 20.45 -5.73 5.17
CA GLY A 52 20.90 -6.80 4.28
C GLY A 52 20.01 -7.03 3.04
N CYS A 53 19.00 -6.18 2.84
CA CYS A 53 18.16 -6.15 1.66
C CYS A 53 18.45 -4.86 0.85
N HIS A 54 17.48 -3.97 0.71
CA HIS A 54 17.61 -2.72 -0.04
C HIS A 54 17.79 -1.53 0.93
N ASP A 55 18.67 -1.69 1.92
CA ASP A 55 19.01 -0.67 2.92
C ASP A 55 20.00 0.36 2.37
N ASP A 56 20.36 1.35 3.21
CA ASP A 56 21.33 2.40 2.90
C ASP A 56 22.80 1.97 3.07
N ALA A 57 23.07 0.66 3.15
CA ALA A 57 24.42 0.13 3.23
C ALA A 57 25.24 0.48 1.97
N PRO A 58 26.57 0.49 2.04
CA PRO A 58 27.41 0.81 0.88
C PRO A 58 27.21 -0.11 -0.33
N GLN A 59 26.64 -1.28 -0.13
CA GLN A 59 26.33 -2.27 -1.18
C GLN A 59 24.98 -2.93 -0.88
N PRO A 60 23.85 -2.25 -1.12
CA PRO A 60 22.54 -2.85 -0.99
C PRO A 60 22.33 -3.94 -2.04
N GLN A 61 21.38 -4.83 -1.81
CA GLN A 61 21.05 -5.88 -2.78
C GLN A 61 20.69 -5.29 -4.15
N ALA A 62 21.27 -5.84 -5.21
CA ALA A 62 21.14 -5.33 -6.59
C ALA A 62 21.56 -3.84 -6.76
N GLY A 63 22.33 -3.26 -5.84
CA GLY A 63 22.71 -1.86 -5.85
C GLY A 63 21.54 -0.89 -5.63
N LEU A 64 20.41 -1.35 -5.12
CA LEU A 64 19.18 -0.58 -4.97
C LEU A 64 18.94 -0.24 -3.49
N ASP A 65 19.03 1.03 -3.15
CA ASP A 65 18.68 1.57 -1.83
C ASP A 65 17.23 2.09 -1.85
N LEU A 66 16.37 1.47 -1.04
CA LEU A 66 14.96 1.84 -0.87
C LEU A 66 14.68 2.46 0.51
N LEU A 67 15.72 2.69 1.33
CA LEU A 67 15.60 3.25 2.67
C LEU A 67 15.89 4.76 2.72
N SER A 68 16.90 5.23 1.98
CA SER A 68 17.28 6.64 2.01
C SER A 68 16.19 7.56 1.44
N PRO A 69 16.11 8.83 1.88
CA PRO A 69 15.15 9.81 1.37
C PRO A 69 15.22 9.99 -0.15
N ASN A 70 14.13 10.45 -0.77
CA ASN A 70 14.00 10.67 -2.22
C ASN A 70 14.18 9.38 -3.03
N VAL A 71 13.48 8.32 -2.64
CA VAL A 71 13.52 7.01 -3.31
C VAL A 71 13.16 7.11 -4.80
N GLU A 72 12.31 8.05 -5.18
CA GLU A 72 11.88 8.29 -6.56
C GLU A 72 13.08 8.46 -7.51
N SER A 73 14.09 9.21 -7.09
CA SER A 73 15.29 9.46 -7.91
C SER A 73 16.12 8.20 -8.19
N ARG A 74 15.87 7.13 -7.44
CA ARG A 74 16.60 5.85 -7.56
C ARG A 74 15.79 4.76 -8.25
N VAL A 75 14.50 4.98 -8.46
CA VAL A 75 13.61 3.96 -9.04
C VAL A 75 12.90 4.41 -10.31
N VAL A 76 12.56 5.71 -10.43
CA VAL A 76 11.82 6.22 -11.60
C VAL A 76 12.73 6.26 -12.82
N ASP A 77 12.28 5.61 -13.90
CA ASP A 77 13.00 5.47 -15.18
C ASP A 77 14.40 4.81 -15.04
N ILE A 78 14.61 4.08 -13.95
CA ILE A 78 15.85 3.33 -13.69
C ILE A 78 15.62 1.85 -14.02
N ASN A 79 16.50 1.28 -14.81
CA ASN A 79 16.44 -0.14 -15.13
C ASN A 79 16.91 -1.00 -13.96
N ALA A 80 16.27 -2.16 -13.80
CA ALA A 80 16.72 -3.17 -12.86
C ALA A 80 18.14 -3.63 -13.22
N THR A 81 18.98 -3.87 -12.20
CA THR A 81 20.37 -4.28 -12.38
C THR A 81 20.64 -5.76 -12.10
N GLY A 82 19.59 -6.50 -11.67
CA GLY A 82 19.70 -7.94 -11.42
C GLY A 82 20.05 -8.72 -12.69
N LEU A 83 20.81 -9.79 -12.54
CA LEU A 83 21.18 -10.67 -13.66
C LEU A 83 19.92 -11.19 -14.35
N GLY A 84 19.75 -10.85 -15.63
CA GLY A 84 18.58 -11.22 -16.44
C GLY A 84 17.40 -10.27 -16.36
N CYS A 85 17.47 -9.21 -15.54
CA CYS A 85 16.39 -8.23 -15.34
C CYS A 85 16.68 -6.85 -15.97
N THR A 86 17.75 -6.69 -16.71
CA THR A 86 18.25 -5.37 -17.15
C THR A 86 17.38 -4.65 -18.17
N SER A 87 16.34 -5.29 -18.69
CA SER A 87 15.37 -4.68 -19.60
C SER A 87 14.18 -4.05 -18.88
N ASP A 88 13.99 -4.34 -17.60
CA ASP A 88 12.80 -3.95 -16.87
C ASP A 88 13.03 -2.63 -16.14
N THR A 89 12.14 -1.67 -16.28
CA THR A 89 12.18 -0.39 -15.57
C THR A 89 11.58 -0.55 -14.19
N LEU A 90 12.29 -0.15 -13.14
CA LEU A 90 11.85 -0.33 -11.76
C LEU A 90 10.50 0.35 -11.51
N VAL A 91 10.37 1.61 -11.89
CA VAL A 91 9.12 2.38 -11.81
C VAL A 91 8.97 3.21 -13.08
N VAL A 92 7.86 3.06 -13.77
CA VAL A 92 7.44 3.92 -14.88
C VAL A 92 6.42 4.91 -14.34
N ALA A 93 6.77 6.19 -14.26
CA ALA A 93 5.90 7.21 -13.69
C ALA A 93 4.54 7.25 -14.42
N GLY A 94 3.44 7.11 -13.68
CA GLY A 94 2.09 7.08 -14.22
C GLY A 94 1.63 5.73 -14.76
N ASP A 95 2.52 4.73 -14.83
CA ASP A 95 2.20 3.39 -15.35
C ASP A 95 2.53 2.30 -14.33
N PRO A 96 1.59 1.97 -13.43
CA PRO A 96 1.77 0.88 -12.46
C PRO A 96 2.02 -0.48 -13.09
N ASP A 97 1.34 -0.78 -14.19
CA ASP A 97 1.41 -2.10 -14.84
C ASP A 97 2.70 -2.27 -15.66
N GLY A 98 3.34 -1.17 -16.05
CA GLY A 98 4.68 -1.16 -16.66
C GLY A 98 5.81 -1.07 -15.63
N SER A 99 5.52 -1.05 -14.34
CA SER A 99 6.50 -0.87 -13.27
C SER A 99 6.93 -2.21 -12.67
N TYR A 100 8.19 -2.60 -12.91
CA TYR A 100 8.76 -3.87 -12.45
C TYR A 100 8.73 -4.05 -10.92
N LEU A 101 8.74 -2.96 -10.16
CA LEU A 101 8.58 -2.98 -8.72
C LEU A 101 7.28 -3.70 -8.31
N LEU A 102 6.16 -3.42 -9.00
CA LEU A 102 4.89 -4.09 -8.74
C LEU A 102 4.90 -5.55 -9.19
N ASP A 103 5.53 -5.87 -10.31
CA ASP A 103 5.70 -7.27 -10.73
C ASP A 103 6.41 -8.09 -9.66
N LYS A 104 7.47 -7.53 -9.06
CA LYS A 104 8.22 -8.17 -7.97
C LYS A 104 7.38 -8.37 -6.72
N VAL A 105 6.50 -7.44 -6.39
CA VAL A 105 5.64 -7.49 -5.20
C VAL A 105 4.46 -8.46 -5.41
N LEU A 106 3.93 -8.54 -6.62
CA LEU A 106 2.77 -9.35 -6.99
C LEU A 106 3.15 -10.77 -7.43
N ASP A 107 4.44 -11.11 -7.48
CA ASP A 107 4.93 -12.40 -7.98
C ASP A 107 4.39 -12.71 -9.40
N THR A 108 4.45 -11.70 -10.29
CA THR A 108 3.95 -11.83 -11.64
C THR A 108 4.75 -12.87 -12.43
N ILE A 109 4.08 -13.65 -13.27
CA ILE A 109 4.73 -14.69 -14.08
C ILE A 109 5.80 -14.06 -14.99
N GLY A 110 7.03 -14.56 -14.89
CA GLY A 110 8.14 -14.12 -15.74
C GLY A 110 9.09 -13.13 -15.06
N ILE A 111 8.88 -12.78 -13.80
CA ILE A 111 9.87 -11.99 -13.06
C ILE A 111 11.20 -12.74 -13.01
N CYS A 112 12.30 -12.02 -13.06
CA CYS A 112 13.61 -12.60 -12.84
C CYS A 112 13.93 -12.66 -11.33
N GLY A 113 14.47 -13.77 -10.87
CA GLY A 113 14.78 -13.99 -9.46
C GLY A 113 13.52 -14.23 -8.61
N LEU A 114 13.61 -13.94 -7.31
CA LEU A 114 12.53 -14.22 -6.36
C LEU A 114 11.55 -13.04 -6.28
N PRO A 115 10.28 -13.30 -5.90
CA PRO A 115 9.36 -12.21 -5.55
C PRO A 115 9.87 -11.42 -4.33
N MET A 116 9.39 -10.20 -4.17
CA MET A 116 9.76 -9.32 -3.07
C MET A 116 8.52 -8.88 -2.27
N PRO A 117 8.65 -8.76 -0.96
CA PRO A 117 9.80 -9.15 -0.14
C PRO A 117 10.04 -10.67 -0.13
N VAL A 118 11.30 -11.10 -0.02
CA VAL A 118 11.66 -12.54 -0.02
C VAL A 118 11.03 -13.28 1.17
N LEU A 119 10.78 -12.57 2.26
CA LEU A 119 10.10 -13.10 3.45
C LEU A 119 8.80 -12.33 3.65
N GLY A 120 7.68 -13.04 3.52
CA GLY A 120 6.34 -12.47 3.67
C GLY A 120 5.78 -11.91 2.36
N SER A 121 4.79 -11.05 2.48
CA SER A 121 4.13 -10.36 1.36
C SER A 121 3.54 -9.03 1.86
N LEU A 122 3.35 -8.09 0.96
CA LEU A 122 2.57 -6.90 1.26
C LEU A 122 1.07 -7.23 1.32
N SER A 123 0.35 -6.50 2.14
CA SER A 123 -1.11 -6.53 2.13
C SER A 123 -1.67 -5.87 0.86
N ALA A 124 -2.92 -6.17 0.51
CA ALA A 124 -3.58 -5.56 -0.64
C ALA A 124 -3.58 -4.02 -0.55
N SER A 125 -3.80 -3.47 0.64
CA SER A 125 -3.78 -2.03 0.86
C SER A 125 -2.40 -1.40 0.68
N GLU A 126 -1.32 -2.08 1.08
CA GLU A 126 0.04 -1.60 0.83
C GLU A 126 0.37 -1.62 -0.67
N VAL A 127 -0.06 -2.66 -1.38
CA VAL A 127 0.05 -2.73 -2.85
C VAL A 127 -0.71 -1.59 -3.52
N ASP A 128 -1.93 -1.29 -3.06
CA ASP A 128 -2.74 -0.20 -3.58
C ASP A 128 -2.09 1.17 -3.34
N ILE A 129 -1.44 1.37 -2.18
CA ILE A 129 -0.66 2.59 -1.88
C ILE A 129 0.53 2.72 -2.85
N LEU A 130 1.28 1.65 -3.09
CA LEU A 130 2.38 1.67 -4.06
C LEU A 130 1.88 1.97 -5.49
N ARG A 131 0.76 1.35 -5.88
CA ARG A 131 0.13 1.59 -7.19
C ARG A 131 -0.30 3.05 -7.34
N GLN A 132 -0.94 3.62 -6.33
CA GLN A 132 -1.37 5.02 -6.36
C GLN A 132 -0.17 5.98 -6.40
N TRP A 133 0.87 5.71 -5.62
CA TRP A 133 2.10 6.49 -5.65
C TRP A 133 2.72 6.54 -7.06
N ILE A 134 2.78 5.41 -7.77
CA ILE A 134 3.28 5.37 -9.15
C ILE A 134 2.42 6.23 -10.09
N ILE A 135 1.09 6.20 -9.94
CA ILE A 135 0.17 7.05 -10.71
C ILE A 135 0.47 8.53 -10.45
N ASP A 136 0.63 8.92 -9.17
CA ASP A 136 0.85 10.29 -8.76
C ASP A 136 2.21 10.84 -9.25
N LEU A 137 3.22 9.99 -9.38
CA LEU A 137 4.51 10.35 -10.00
C LEU A 137 4.33 10.80 -11.45
N GLY A 138 3.43 10.18 -12.20
CA GLY A 138 3.11 10.59 -13.58
C GLY A 138 2.42 11.96 -13.63
N ALA A 139 1.52 12.23 -12.70
CA ALA A 139 0.85 13.53 -12.61
C ALA A 139 1.81 14.67 -12.24
N SER A 140 2.83 14.36 -11.42
CA SER A 140 3.84 15.34 -10.99
C SER A 140 4.85 15.68 -12.09
N ASN A 141 5.11 14.75 -13.00
CA ASN A 141 6.05 14.91 -14.12
C ASN A 141 5.38 15.46 -15.38
N GLY A 142 4.05 15.33 -15.51
CA GLY A 142 3.25 15.99 -16.52
C GLY A 142 3.00 17.44 -16.10
N GLY A 143 3.84 18.37 -16.57
CA GLY A 143 3.64 19.80 -16.33
C GLY A 143 2.19 20.19 -16.58
N ALA A 144 1.65 21.07 -15.73
CA ALA A 144 0.32 21.63 -15.89
C ALA A 144 0.12 22.04 -17.39
N PRO A 145 -1.04 21.75 -18.00
CA PRO A 145 -1.30 22.26 -19.33
C PRO A 145 -1.16 23.77 -19.25
N ASP A 146 -0.21 24.32 -20.00
CA ASP A 146 -0.07 25.77 -20.18
C ASP A 146 -1.42 26.31 -20.61
N GLY A 147 -2.10 26.98 -19.66
CA GLY A 147 -3.32 27.70 -19.95
C GLY A 147 -3.00 28.84 -20.91
N GLY A 148 -3.25 28.61 -22.23
CA GLY A 148 -3.31 29.61 -23.25
C GLY A 148 -4.66 30.30 -23.24
#